data_5652fef36a03e2a99d0229da68824275
#
_entry.id   5652fef36a03e2a99d0229da68824275
#
_cell.length_a   1.000
_cell.length_b   1.000
_cell.length_c   1.000
_cell.angle_alpha   90.00
_cell.angle_beta   90.00
_cell.angle_gamma   90.00
#
_symmetry.space_group_name_H-M   'P 1'
#
loop_
_entity.id
_entity.type
_entity.pdbx_description
1 polymer ?
#
loop_
_entity_poly.entity_id
_entity_poly.type
_entity_poly.pdbx_seq_one_letter_code
_entity_poly.pdbx_strand_id
1 'polypeptide(L)'
;MMNSRPTKTPKPPRGPFKGLREVVGRVLGSKAFLMAVSFLAALFFWSVLVASDGSLTRQKTFANVAVSVTGESGLKSQGFIVMEDLSALVPGVKMTVEVTQANYNRVSGTSYNPYIDLAQIKNTGEAELKVNFSSTLYGPVVDCQPSTVKVNVERYITRRVPVVVDVKGELKDYYLDSTRTEPSVLAVSGPASLVSGIARAVVTLDAAELSGERMSDRFALDVRLTDTSGKTVESDLIEITNQSILTRSVIVETELMPMADVPLALENFVTGAPAEGYELEKVEAALTHVAIAAQPDVLEAITMMTTDQPLNIEGATEDVSGYVRLRKPSGIENPTPYDVAITAKIREKTISRTLSGIPVEIDGLADALSAKLSRTSQTVQLTGGYAFIHALEKAQIRLFVDANDLGPGEHELPVQISIDNAPAFSCALSSPTVTLTIGETP
;
A
#
# COMPACT_ATOMS: atom_id res chain seq x y z
N MET A 1 -41.46 -94.05 -105.47
CA MET A 1 -42.02 -94.76 -104.25
C MET A 1 -41.72 -93.91 -103.02
N MET A 2 -42.78 -93.66 -102.20
CA MET A 2 -42.80 -93.23 -100.79
C MET A 2 -42.31 -91.83 -100.51
N ASN A 3 -43.15 -90.91 -100.49
CA ASN A 3 -44.06 -90.39 -99.50
C ASN A 3 -43.45 -90.19 -98.08
N SER A 4 -43.17 -88.96 -97.71
CA SER A 4 -43.14 -88.57 -96.32
C SER A 4 -43.50 -87.08 -96.18
N ARG A 5 -44.48 -86.79 -95.40
CA ARG A 5 -45.12 -85.52 -95.04
C ARG A 5 -44.12 -84.57 -94.31
N PRO A 6 -44.28 -83.25 -94.44
CA PRO A 6 -43.58 -82.25 -93.62
C PRO A 6 -44.25 -82.05 -92.22
N THR A 7 -43.44 -82.10 -91.19
CA THR A 7 -43.87 -81.76 -89.80
C THR A 7 -43.89 -80.22 -89.57
N LYS A 8 -44.97 -79.74 -89.02
CA LYS A 8 -45.22 -78.37 -88.59
C LYS A 8 -44.39 -78.07 -87.36
N THR A 9 -43.57 -77.01 -87.47
CA THR A 9 -42.96 -76.39 -86.30
C THR A 9 -43.90 -75.42 -85.59
N PRO A 10 -43.91 -75.31 -84.19
CA PRO A 10 -44.84 -74.42 -83.48
C PRO A 10 -44.28 -72.97 -83.45
N LYS A 11 -45.21 -72.03 -83.57
CA LYS A 11 -44.97 -70.58 -83.42
C LYS A 11 -44.53 -70.19 -82.00
N PRO A 12 -43.55 -69.30 -81.81
CA PRO A 12 -43.18 -68.74 -80.48
C PRO A 12 -44.29 -67.79 -79.94
N PRO A 13 -44.36 -67.61 -78.58
CA PRO A 13 -45.40 -66.79 -77.96
C PRO A 13 -45.16 -65.31 -78.16
N ARG A 14 -46.19 -64.58 -78.45
CA ARG A 14 -46.18 -63.08 -78.55
C ARG A 14 -46.02 -62.47 -77.16
N GLY A 15 -44.83 -61.83 -76.86
CA GLY A 15 -44.56 -61.04 -75.63
C GLY A 15 -45.34 -59.69 -75.63
N PRO A 16 -45.75 -59.18 -74.44
CA PRO A 16 -46.63 -58.00 -74.28
C PRO A 16 -45.98 -56.62 -74.67
N PHE A 17 -44.77 -56.59 -75.11
CA PHE A 17 -44.02 -55.31 -75.37
C PHE A 17 -44.12 -54.78 -76.80
N LYS A 18 -44.84 -55.43 -77.73
CA LYS A 18 -44.90 -54.88 -79.09
C LYS A 18 -45.79 -53.67 -79.22
N GLY A 19 -46.83 -53.50 -78.35
CA GLY A 19 -47.71 -52.30 -78.37
C GLY A 19 -47.04 -51.07 -77.85
N LEU A 20 -46.15 -51.17 -76.83
CA LEU A 20 -45.42 -50.01 -76.24
C LEU A 20 -44.37 -49.46 -77.22
N ARG A 21 -43.69 -50.30 -77.99
CA ARG A 21 -42.71 -49.93 -79.03
C ARG A 21 -43.35 -49.21 -80.21
N GLU A 22 -44.52 -49.54 -80.62
CA GLU A 22 -45.24 -48.84 -81.70
C GLU A 22 -45.84 -47.53 -81.29
N VAL A 23 -46.33 -47.43 -80.03
CA VAL A 23 -46.82 -46.15 -79.46
C VAL A 23 -45.64 -45.18 -79.19
N VAL A 24 -44.55 -45.68 -78.58
CA VAL A 24 -43.31 -44.90 -78.40
C VAL A 24 -42.72 -44.43 -79.75
N GLY A 25 -42.69 -45.30 -80.79
CA GLY A 25 -42.23 -44.97 -82.13
C GLY A 25 -43.07 -43.87 -82.81
N ARG A 26 -44.42 -43.92 -82.60
CA ARG A 26 -45.34 -42.92 -83.15
C ARG A 26 -45.30 -41.58 -82.40
N VAL A 27 -45.09 -41.62 -81.11
CA VAL A 27 -44.87 -40.43 -80.27
C VAL A 27 -43.49 -39.82 -80.60
N LEU A 28 -42.41 -40.60 -80.66
CA LEU A 28 -41.07 -40.20 -81.03
C LEU A 28 -40.95 -39.61 -82.47
N GLY A 29 -41.81 -40.10 -83.39
CA GLY A 29 -41.91 -39.65 -84.78
C GLY A 29 -42.88 -38.51 -85.01
N SER A 30 -43.67 -38.09 -84.00
CA SER A 30 -44.56 -36.95 -84.14
C SER A 30 -43.87 -35.64 -84.24
N LYS A 31 -44.21 -34.76 -85.22
CA LYS A 31 -43.64 -33.44 -85.39
C LYS A 31 -43.74 -32.59 -84.10
N ALA A 32 -44.80 -32.75 -83.32
CA ALA A 32 -44.98 -32.06 -82.07
C ALA A 32 -43.96 -32.50 -80.98
N PHE A 33 -43.69 -33.85 -80.90
CA PHE A 33 -42.69 -34.38 -79.96
C PHE A 33 -41.26 -33.92 -80.33
N LEU A 34 -40.91 -33.98 -81.64
CA LEU A 34 -39.62 -33.53 -82.11
C LEU A 34 -39.42 -32.03 -81.89
N MET A 35 -40.47 -31.19 -82.05
CA MET A 35 -40.43 -29.79 -81.72
C MET A 35 -40.25 -29.57 -80.21
N ALA A 36 -40.90 -30.30 -79.35
CA ALA A 36 -40.77 -30.19 -77.93
C ALA A 36 -39.37 -30.63 -77.44
N VAL A 37 -38.83 -31.73 -77.96
CA VAL A 37 -37.45 -32.16 -77.67
C VAL A 37 -36.41 -31.17 -78.15
N SER A 38 -36.59 -30.65 -79.39
CA SER A 38 -35.71 -29.62 -79.94
C SER A 38 -35.75 -28.35 -79.14
N PHE A 39 -36.93 -27.94 -78.66
CA PHE A 39 -37.05 -26.77 -77.79
C PHE A 39 -36.40 -26.99 -76.43
N LEU A 40 -36.62 -28.17 -75.83
CA LEU A 40 -35.97 -28.53 -74.54
C LEU A 40 -34.43 -28.62 -74.69
N ALA A 41 -33.97 -29.22 -75.84
CA ALA A 41 -32.52 -29.27 -76.12
C ALA A 41 -31.95 -27.88 -76.38
N ALA A 42 -32.69 -27.00 -77.08
CA ALA A 42 -32.27 -25.60 -77.26
C ALA A 42 -32.21 -24.84 -75.95
N LEU A 43 -33.19 -25.02 -75.09
CA LEU A 43 -33.20 -24.44 -73.72
C LEU A 43 -32.04 -24.98 -72.88
N PHE A 44 -31.78 -26.30 -72.97
CA PHE A 44 -30.66 -26.88 -72.26
C PHE A 44 -29.31 -26.34 -72.77
N PHE A 45 -29.05 -26.34 -74.06
CA PHE A 45 -27.84 -25.78 -74.61
C PHE A 45 -27.74 -24.26 -74.35
N TRP A 46 -28.82 -23.53 -74.41
CA TRP A 46 -28.84 -22.12 -74.04
C TRP A 46 -28.49 -21.94 -72.55
N SER A 47 -29.07 -22.75 -71.67
CA SER A 47 -28.76 -22.68 -70.24
C SER A 47 -27.31 -23.02 -69.95
N VAL A 48 -26.73 -24.04 -70.63
CA VAL A 48 -25.31 -24.40 -70.51
C VAL A 48 -24.42 -23.28 -71.05
N LEU A 49 -24.77 -22.70 -72.20
CA LEU A 49 -24.01 -21.65 -72.82
C LEU A 49 -23.98 -20.39 -71.90
N VAL A 50 -25.17 -20.00 -71.39
CA VAL A 50 -25.29 -18.87 -70.44
C VAL A 50 -24.52 -19.16 -69.14
N ALA A 51 -24.60 -20.39 -68.65
CA ALA A 51 -23.89 -20.75 -67.40
C ALA A 51 -22.37 -20.83 -67.58
N SER A 52 -21.88 -21.08 -68.82
CA SER A 52 -20.44 -21.15 -69.14
C SER A 52 -19.88 -19.84 -69.69
N ASP A 53 -20.72 -18.87 -69.97
CA ASP A 53 -20.28 -17.55 -70.46
C ASP A 53 -19.58 -16.75 -69.35
N GLY A 54 -18.26 -16.66 -69.42
CA GLY A 54 -17.42 -15.91 -68.48
C GLY A 54 -17.63 -14.39 -68.51
N SER A 55 -18.38 -13.89 -69.53
CA SER A 55 -18.71 -12.45 -69.63
C SER A 55 -19.93 -12.05 -68.85
N LEU A 56 -20.78 -13.02 -68.42
CA LEU A 56 -21.98 -12.77 -67.63
C LEU A 56 -21.63 -12.66 -66.15
N THR A 57 -21.72 -11.43 -65.63
CA THR A 57 -21.47 -11.16 -64.22
C THR A 57 -22.81 -10.86 -63.48
N ARG A 58 -22.81 -11.18 -62.18
CA ARG A 58 -23.91 -10.84 -61.26
C ARG A 58 -23.37 -10.24 -59.99
N GLN A 59 -24.10 -9.30 -59.45
CA GLN A 59 -23.78 -8.76 -58.13
C GLN A 59 -24.23 -9.70 -57.03
N LYS A 60 -23.36 -9.94 -56.05
CA LYS A 60 -23.63 -10.68 -54.85
C LYS A 60 -23.21 -9.86 -53.64
N THR A 61 -24.10 -9.73 -52.68
CA THR A 61 -23.87 -8.96 -51.47
C THR A 61 -23.58 -9.91 -50.31
N PHE A 62 -22.54 -9.64 -49.55
CA PHE A 62 -22.19 -10.29 -48.33
C PHE A 62 -22.32 -9.29 -47.19
N ALA A 63 -23.03 -9.68 -46.11
CA ALA A 63 -23.15 -8.89 -44.91
C ALA A 63 -22.22 -9.39 -43.82
N ASN A 64 -21.73 -8.46 -43.01
CA ASN A 64 -20.95 -8.77 -41.82
C ASN A 64 -19.71 -9.64 -42.08
N VAL A 65 -18.93 -9.28 -43.09
CA VAL A 65 -17.65 -9.96 -43.40
C VAL A 65 -16.56 -9.40 -42.46
N ALA A 66 -15.94 -10.27 -41.67
CA ALA A 66 -14.91 -9.86 -40.71
C ALA A 66 -13.74 -9.19 -41.42
N VAL A 67 -13.26 -8.09 -40.85
CA VAL A 67 -12.11 -7.31 -41.36
C VAL A 67 -10.88 -7.64 -40.51
N SER A 68 -9.79 -7.96 -41.16
CA SER A 68 -8.50 -8.17 -40.47
C SER A 68 -7.70 -6.84 -40.41
N VAL A 69 -6.92 -6.68 -39.33
CA VAL A 69 -6.01 -5.54 -39.16
C VAL A 69 -4.59 -6.03 -39.40
N THR A 70 -3.83 -5.30 -40.22
CA THR A 70 -2.44 -5.65 -40.55
C THR A 70 -1.51 -4.45 -40.32
N GLY A 71 -0.22 -4.72 -40.12
CA GLY A 71 0.78 -3.65 -40.02
C GLY A 71 0.96 -3.05 -38.62
N GLU A 72 0.34 -3.57 -37.55
CA GLU A 72 0.44 -3.03 -36.20
C GLU A 72 1.88 -2.97 -35.67
N SER A 73 2.64 -4.07 -35.79
CA SER A 73 4.04 -4.11 -35.38
C SER A 73 4.91 -3.12 -36.16
N GLY A 74 4.62 -2.95 -37.45
CA GLY A 74 5.28 -1.97 -38.32
C GLY A 74 4.97 -0.54 -37.89
N LEU A 75 3.72 -0.26 -37.53
CA LEU A 75 3.28 1.04 -37.05
C LEU A 75 3.96 1.39 -35.71
N LYS A 76 3.98 0.47 -34.75
CA LYS A 76 4.71 0.63 -33.48
C LYS A 76 6.21 0.87 -33.69
N SER A 77 6.85 0.16 -34.62
CA SER A 77 8.26 0.38 -34.95
C SER A 77 8.53 1.74 -35.60
N GLN A 78 7.56 2.33 -36.27
CA GLN A 78 7.60 3.72 -36.79
C GLN A 78 7.32 4.77 -35.70
N GLY A 79 6.97 4.36 -34.48
CA GLY A 79 6.68 5.24 -33.36
C GLY A 79 5.25 5.78 -33.34
N PHE A 80 4.29 5.02 -33.87
CA PHE A 80 2.88 5.39 -33.86
C PHE A 80 2.01 4.27 -33.29
N ILE A 81 0.85 4.65 -32.75
CA ILE A 81 -0.17 3.73 -32.24
C ILE A 81 -1.56 4.28 -32.50
N VAL A 82 -2.49 3.40 -32.81
CA VAL A 82 -3.92 3.73 -32.92
C VAL A 82 -4.56 3.62 -31.54
N MET A 83 -5.38 4.60 -31.18
CA MET A 83 -6.01 4.71 -29.87
C MET A 83 -7.27 3.87 -29.72
N GLU A 84 -7.93 3.56 -30.83
CA GLU A 84 -9.17 2.78 -30.85
C GLU A 84 -8.89 1.29 -31.04
N ASP A 85 -9.76 0.45 -30.47
CA ASP A 85 -9.83 -0.96 -30.82
C ASP A 85 -10.50 -1.12 -32.19
N LEU A 86 -9.70 -1.37 -33.21
CA LEU A 86 -10.18 -1.52 -34.59
C LEU A 86 -11.13 -2.72 -34.76
N SER A 87 -11.00 -3.75 -33.94
CA SER A 87 -11.88 -4.92 -33.98
C SER A 87 -13.28 -4.58 -33.48
N ALA A 88 -13.38 -3.68 -32.52
CA ALA A 88 -14.64 -3.16 -32.01
C ALA A 88 -15.25 -2.09 -32.95
N LEU A 89 -14.38 -1.26 -33.58
CA LEU A 89 -14.81 -0.19 -34.45
C LEU A 89 -15.38 -0.72 -35.78
N VAL A 90 -14.81 -1.78 -36.33
CA VAL A 90 -15.25 -2.43 -37.57
C VAL A 90 -15.38 -3.94 -37.37
N PRO A 91 -16.45 -4.39 -36.69
CA PRO A 91 -16.69 -5.82 -36.48
C PRO A 91 -16.92 -6.58 -37.79
N GLY A 92 -17.36 -5.90 -38.83
CA GLY A 92 -17.55 -6.46 -40.16
C GLY A 92 -18.03 -5.44 -41.19
N VAL A 93 -17.79 -5.74 -42.45
CA VAL A 93 -18.22 -4.93 -43.58
C VAL A 93 -19.33 -5.59 -44.38
N LYS A 94 -20.24 -4.76 -44.94
CA LYS A 94 -21.16 -5.17 -45.98
C LYS A 94 -20.51 -4.86 -47.31
N MET A 95 -20.26 -5.90 -48.14
CA MET A 95 -19.65 -5.70 -49.47
C MET A 95 -20.50 -6.29 -50.58
N THR A 96 -20.51 -5.64 -51.71
CA THR A 96 -21.13 -6.10 -52.95
C THR A 96 -20.05 -6.32 -53.99
N VAL A 97 -20.04 -7.51 -54.52
CA VAL A 97 -19.02 -7.98 -55.46
C VAL A 97 -19.69 -8.35 -56.81
N GLU A 98 -18.95 -8.15 -57.88
CA GLU A 98 -19.38 -8.56 -59.19
C GLU A 98 -18.69 -9.88 -59.57
N VAL A 99 -19.48 -10.96 -59.64
CA VAL A 99 -18.95 -12.33 -59.80
C VAL A 99 -19.49 -12.95 -61.07
N THR A 100 -18.68 -13.72 -61.77
CA THR A 100 -19.13 -14.46 -62.96
C THR A 100 -20.21 -15.47 -62.58
N GLN A 101 -21.16 -15.75 -63.44
CA GLN A 101 -22.24 -16.69 -63.22
C GLN A 101 -21.72 -18.07 -62.82
N ALA A 102 -20.60 -18.50 -63.37
CA ALA A 102 -19.99 -19.79 -63.01
C ALA A 102 -19.49 -19.87 -61.56
N ASN A 103 -19.04 -18.76 -61.00
CA ASN A 103 -18.49 -18.71 -59.63
C ASN A 103 -19.49 -18.24 -58.57
N TYR A 104 -20.70 -17.81 -58.98
CA TYR A 104 -21.72 -17.20 -58.07
C TYR A 104 -22.03 -18.05 -56.83
N ASN A 105 -22.12 -19.37 -57.00
CA ASN A 105 -22.44 -20.27 -55.92
C ASN A 105 -21.21 -20.75 -55.09
N ARG A 106 -19.99 -20.51 -55.61
CA ARG A 106 -18.75 -20.94 -55.00
C ARG A 106 -18.12 -19.89 -54.10
N VAL A 107 -18.41 -18.61 -54.41
CA VAL A 107 -17.80 -17.47 -53.74
C VAL A 107 -18.45 -17.22 -52.37
N SER A 108 -17.64 -16.98 -51.36
CA SER A 108 -18.03 -16.55 -50.02
C SER A 108 -17.43 -15.16 -49.70
N GLY A 109 -17.97 -14.49 -48.70
CA GLY A 109 -17.41 -13.21 -48.25
C GLY A 109 -15.94 -13.33 -47.81
N THR A 110 -15.58 -14.42 -47.19
CA THR A 110 -14.21 -14.71 -46.76
C THR A 110 -13.21 -14.89 -47.89
N SER A 111 -13.69 -15.14 -49.13
CA SER A 111 -12.82 -15.26 -50.30
C SER A 111 -12.11 -13.97 -50.70
N TYR A 112 -12.59 -12.83 -50.20
CA TYR A 112 -12.04 -11.49 -50.48
C TYR A 112 -11.08 -10.99 -49.40
N ASN A 113 -11.13 -11.57 -48.21
CA ASN A 113 -10.28 -11.22 -47.06
C ASN A 113 -10.10 -9.69 -46.89
N PRO A 114 -11.16 -8.96 -46.52
CA PRO A 114 -11.05 -7.54 -46.29
C PRO A 114 -10.07 -7.26 -45.15
N TYR A 115 -9.22 -6.21 -45.33
CA TYR A 115 -8.25 -5.84 -44.33
C TYR A 115 -8.03 -4.32 -44.31
N ILE A 116 -7.59 -3.83 -43.14
CA ILE A 116 -7.11 -2.47 -42.92
C ILE A 116 -5.62 -2.53 -42.72
N ASP A 117 -4.87 -1.75 -43.50
CA ASP A 117 -3.41 -1.68 -43.43
C ASP A 117 -2.98 -0.43 -42.68
N LEU A 118 -2.43 -0.62 -41.48
CA LEU A 118 -1.93 0.46 -40.64
C LEU A 118 -0.58 1.03 -41.14
N ALA A 119 0.13 0.35 -42.03
CA ALA A 119 1.39 0.85 -42.59
C ALA A 119 1.23 2.13 -43.43
N GLN A 120 0.00 2.48 -43.79
CA GLN A 120 -0.33 3.73 -44.51
C GLN A 120 -0.27 4.97 -43.61
N ILE A 121 -0.28 4.79 -42.29
CA ILE A 121 -0.22 5.87 -41.29
C ILE A 121 1.20 6.44 -41.26
N LYS A 122 1.33 7.75 -41.43
CA LYS A 122 2.63 8.46 -41.42
C LYS A 122 2.68 9.62 -40.43
N ASN A 123 1.56 10.05 -39.90
CA ASN A 123 1.44 11.21 -39.02
C ASN A 123 0.51 10.92 -37.86
N THR A 124 0.65 11.69 -36.78
CA THR A 124 -0.28 11.71 -35.65
C THR A 124 -1.54 12.51 -35.95
N GLY A 125 -2.62 12.26 -35.22
CA GLY A 125 -3.90 12.88 -35.36
C GLY A 125 -4.94 11.97 -36.00
N GLU A 126 -6.02 12.53 -36.52
CA GLU A 126 -7.10 11.77 -37.19
C GLU A 126 -6.60 11.25 -38.54
N ALA A 127 -6.66 9.93 -38.73
CA ALA A 127 -6.32 9.26 -39.97
C ALA A 127 -7.53 8.50 -40.54
N GLU A 128 -7.73 8.58 -41.85
CA GLU A 128 -8.76 7.84 -42.55
C GLU A 128 -8.13 6.64 -43.27
N LEU A 129 -8.52 5.44 -42.86
CA LEU A 129 -7.98 4.17 -43.37
C LEU A 129 -9.02 3.53 -44.30
N LYS A 130 -8.57 3.08 -45.48
CA LYS A 130 -9.42 2.38 -46.43
C LYS A 130 -9.48 0.89 -46.10
N VAL A 131 -10.65 0.30 -46.33
CA VAL A 131 -10.80 -1.16 -46.32
C VAL A 131 -10.31 -1.67 -47.67
N ASN A 132 -9.28 -2.50 -47.63
CA ASN A 132 -8.64 -3.16 -48.78
C ASN A 132 -9.09 -4.63 -48.86
N PHE A 133 -8.89 -5.22 -50.03
CA PHE A 133 -9.21 -6.63 -50.26
C PHE A 133 -7.98 -7.34 -50.77
N SER A 134 -7.60 -8.45 -50.14
CA SER A 134 -6.39 -9.19 -50.47
C SER A 134 -6.56 -10.05 -51.73
N SER A 135 -7.79 -10.35 -52.12
CA SER A 135 -8.10 -11.16 -53.30
C SER A 135 -9.30 -10.60 -54.06
N THR A 136 -9.16 -10.48 -55.37
CA THR A 136 -10.23 -10.18 -56.34
C THR A 136 -10.38 -11.28 -57.37
N LEU A 137 -9.90 -12.50 -57.03
CA LEU A 137 -9.88 -13.65 -57.95
C LEU A 137 -11.25 -13.98 -58.58
N TYR A 138 -12.31 -13.76 -57.83
CA TYR A 138 -13.67 -14.08 -58.28
C TYR A 138 -14.41 -12.89 -58.92
N GLY A 139 -13.78 -11.72 -58.97
CA GLY A 139 -14.29 -10.49 -59.51
C GLY A 139 -14.08 -9.29 -58.59
N PRO A 140 -14.33 -8.06 -59.09
CA PRO A 140 -14.10 -6.85 -58.34
C PRO A 140 -15.14 -6.64 -57.24
N VAL A 141 -14.72 -5.95 -56.18
CA VAL A 141 -15.64 -5.37 -55.18
C VAL A 141 -16.17 -4.05 -55.71
N VAL A 142 -17.48 -3.95 -55.84
CA VAL A 142 -18.16 -2.79 -56.41
C VAL A 142 -18.55 -1.77 -55.34
N ASP A 143 -18.97 -2.27 -54.16
CA ASP A 143 -19.33 -1.45 -53.01
C ASP A 143 -18.89 -2.08 -51.72
N CYS A 144 -18.50 -1.25 -50.75
CA CYS A 144 -18.11 -1.70 -49.40
C CYS A 144 -18.57 -0.63 -48.38
N GLN A 145 -19.25 -1.10 -47.32
CA GLN A 145 -19.76 -0.24 -46.26
C GLN A 145 -19.41 -0.81 -44.89
N PRO A 146 -18.63 -0.06 -44.06
CA PRO A 146 -17.95 1.18 -44.39
C PRO A 146 -16.77 0.95 -45.35
N SER A 147 -16.47 1.91 -46.22
CA SER A 147 -15.35 1.88 -47.15
C SER A 147 -14.07 2.43 -46.53
N THR A 148 -14.22 3.30 -45.52
CA THR A 148 -13.16 3.94 -44.77
C THR A 148 -13.48 3.93 -43.27
N VAL A 149 -12.44 3.98 -42.45
CA VAL A 149 -12.52 4.02 -41.00
C VAL A 149 -11.66 5.16 -40.48
N LYS A 150 -12.21 6.00 -39.64
CA LYS A 150 -11.47 7.06 -38.98
C LYS A 150 -10.91 6.56 -37.66
N VAL A 151 -9.63 6.82 -37.44
CA VAL A 151 -8.89 6.45 -36.24
C VAL A 151 -8.06 7.61 -35.74
N ASN A 152 -7.83 7.67 -34.45
CA ASN A 152 -6.93 8.63 -33.85
C ASN A 152 -5.57 7.99 -33.60
N VAL A 153 -4.51 8.62 -34.09
CA VAL A 153 -3.13 8.13 -34.05
C VAL A 153 -2.30 9.00 -33.15
N GLU A 154 -1.66 8.37 -32.16
CA GLU A 154 -0.71 9.03 -31.27
C GLU A 154 0.71 8.53 -31.48
N ARG A 155 1.68 9.23 -30.87
CA ARG A 155 3.06 8.75 -30.79
C ARG A 155 3.13 7.56 -29.86
N TYR A 156 3.78 6.50 -30.29
CA TYR A 156 4.16 5.38 -29.45
C TYR A 156 5.53 5.67 -28.86
N ILE A 157 5.58 5.81 -27.55
CA ILE A 157 6.82 6.10 -26.83
C ILE A 157 7.12 5.02 -25.81
N THR A 158 8.40 4.88 -25.48
CA THR A 158 8.87 4.02 -24.41
C THR A 158 9.55 4.88 -23.33
N ARG A 159 9.19 4.69 -22.09
CA ARG A 159 9.80 5.33 -20.93
C ARG A 159 10.28 4.29 -19.94
N ARG A 160 11.44 4.52 -19.35
CA ARG A 160 11.92 3.73 -18.22
C ARG A 160 11.40 4.33 -16.91
N VAL A 161 10.78 3.52 -16.09
CA VAL A 161 10.23 3.91 -14.80
C VAL A 161 10.82 3.04 -13.70
N PRO A 162 11.17 3.63 -12.53
CA PRO A 162 11.65 2.85 -11.40
C PRO A 162 10.52 2.03 -10.79
N VAL A 163 10.91 0.87 -10.25
CA VAL A 163 10.02 0.04 -9.43
C VAL A 163 10.17 0.48 -7.98
N VAL A 164 9.05 0.73 -7.31
CA VAL A 164 8.97 1.15 -5.91
C VAL A 164 8.10 0.17 -5.15
N VAL A 165 8.58 -0.28 -4.00
CA VAL A 165 7.82 -1.14 -3.09
C VAL A 165 7.02 -0.25 -2.13
N ASP A 166 5.72 -0.46 -2.07
CA ASP A 166 4.80 0.15 -1.13
C ASP A 166 4.41 -0.91 -0.09
N VAL A 167 4.93 -0.77 1.13
CA VAL A 167 4.69 -1.72 2.22
C VAL A 167 3.44 -1.28 2.97
N LYS A 168 2.46 -2.17 3.07
CA LYS A 168 1.22 -1.97 3.82
C LYS A 168 1.19 -2.82 5.08
N GLY A 169 0.69 -2.22 6.16
CA GLY A 169 0.62 -2.87 7.46
C GLY A 169 1.85 -2.59 8.32
N GLU A 170 1.86 -3.15 9.52
CA GLU A 170 2.92 -3.00 10.51
C GLU A 170 3.49 -4.37 10.88
N LEU A 171 4.79 -4.44 11.03
CA LEU A 171 5.51 -5.57 11.59
C LEU A 171 5.66 -5.35 13.10
N LYS A 172 5.24 -6.31 13.93
CA LYS A 172 5.28 -6.17 15.39
C LYS A 172 6.63 -6.60 15.98
N ASP A 173 7.16 -7.73 15.51
CA ASP A 173 8.31 -8.38 16.10
C ASP A 173 9.58 -8.30 15.23
N TYR A 174 9.44 -7.69 14.06
CA TYR A 174 10.48 -7.59 13.05
C TYR A 174 10.53 -6.19 12.44
N TYR A 175 11.71 -5.80 12.01
CA TYR A 175 11.97 -4.59 11.23
C TYR A 175 12.31 -4.97 9.79
N LEU A 176 11.71 -4.29 8.84
CA LEU A 176 12.04 -4.44 7.43
C LEU A 176 13.28 -3.59 7.13
N ASP A 177 14.43 -4.25 7.07
CA ASP A 177 15.73 -3.59 6.87
C ASP A 177 15.88 -3.10 5.45
N SER A 178 15.63 -3.98 4.47
CA SER A 178 15.75 -3.63 3.07
C SER A 178 14.69 -4.30 2.20
N THR A 179 14.39 -3.63 1.09
CA THR A 179 13.63 -4.20 -0.01
C THR A 179 14.40 -4.00 -1.31
N ARG A 180 14.55 -5.06 -2.08
CA ARG A 180 15.18 -5.01 -3.39
C ARG A 180 14.23 -5.55 -4.44
N THR A 181 14.14 -4.87 -5.58
CA THR A 181 13.28 -5.29 -6.69
C THR A 181 14.09 -5.79 -7.87
N GLU A 182 13.67 -6.89 -8.46
CA GLU A 182 14.28 -7.44 -9.68
C GLU A 182 13.19 -7.63 -10.75
N PRO A 183 13.24 -6.81 -11.83
CA PRO A 183 14.13 -5.68 -12.07
C PRO A 183 13.79 -4.42 -11.24
N SER A 184 14.76 -3.54 -11.05
CA SER A 184 14.56 -2.24 -10.37
C SER A 184 13.99 -1.15 -11.29
N VAL A 185 13.99 -1.39 -12.60
CA VAL A 185 13.50 -0.47 -13.63
C VAL A 185 12.77 -1.26 -14.71
N LEU A 186 11.58 -0.81 -15.07
CA LEU A 186 10.76 -1.36 -16.13
C LEU A 186 10.66 -0.39 -17.30
N ALA A 187 10.55 -0.94 -18.51
CA ALA A 187 10.22 -0.15 -19.68
C ALA A 187 8.70 -0.18 -19.90
N VAL A 188 8.09 0.99 -19.98
CA VAL A 188 6.67 1.18 -20.23
C VAL A 188 6.49 1.82 -21.57
N SER A 189 5.78 1.14 -22.47
CA SER A 189 5.54 1.59 -23.85
C SER A 189 4.04 1.77 -24.09
N GLY A 190 3.69 2.75 -24.92
CA GLY A 190 2.30 3.03 -25.23
C GLY A 190 2.07 4.43 -25.80
N PRO A 191 0.81 4.90 -25.87
CA PRO A 191 0.48 6.25 -26.30
C PRO A 191 1.16 7.33 -25.46
N ALA A 192 1.67 8.35 -26.12
CA ALA A 192 2.42 9.43 -25.45
C ALA A 192 1.58 10.16 -24.39
N SER A 193 0.28 10.32 -24.61
CA SER A 193 -0.65 10.93 -23.65
C SER A 193 -0.71 10.16 -22.32
N LEU A 194 -0.63 8.83 -22.35
CA LEU A 194 -0.68 7.99 -21.18
C LEU A 194 0.70 7.81 -20.55
N VAL A 195 1.70 7.42 -21.36
CA VAL A 195 3.04 7.05 -20.86
C VAL A 195 3.81 8.25 -20.29
N SER A 196 3.60 9.46 -20.83
CA SER A 196 4.29 10.66 -20.33
C SER A 196 3.93 11.01 -18.88
N GLY A 197 2.71 10.69 -18.45
CA GLY A 197 2.24 10.93 -17.09
C GLY A 197 2.72 9.91 -16.07
N ILE A 198 3.22 8.74 -16.50
CA ILE A 198 3.63 7.67 -15.59
C ILE A 198 4.94 8.04 -14.91
N ALA A 199 4.94 8.08 -13.58
CA ALA A 199 6.11 8.42 -12.78
C ALA A 199 6.88 7.18 -12.32
N ARG A 200 6.18 6.13 -11.89
CA ARG A 200 6.77 4.93 -11.29
C ARG A 200 5.88 3.69 -11.47
N ALA A 201 6.50 2.55 -11.33
CA ALA A 201 5.85 1.25 -11.21
C ALA A 201 5.82 0.90 -9.71
N VAL A 202 4.64 0.67 -9.15
CA VAL A 202 4.45 0.39 -7.72
C VAL A 202 4.03 -1.07 -7.56
N VAL A 203 4.68 -1.76 -6.65
CA VAL A 203 4.27 -3.08 -6.16
C VAL A 203 3.91 -2.96 -4.69
N THR A 204 2.84 -3.61 -4.28
CA THR A 204 2.37 -3.56 -2.89
C THR A 204 2.76 -4.85 -2.19
N LEU A 205 3.51 -4.71 -1.10
CA LEU A 205 3.88 -5.80 -0.20
C LEU A 205 3.04 -5.67 1.07
N ASP A 206 2.30 -6.70 1.41
CA ASP A 206 1.59 -6.76 2.69
C ASP A 206 2.53 -7.26 3.78
N ALA A 207 2.71 -6.46 4.84
CA ALA A 207 3.52 -6.84 5.99
C ALA A 207 3.04 -8.14 6.68
N ALA A 208 1.75 -8.47 6.52
CA ALA A 208 1.20 -9.72 7.05
C ALA A 208 1.71 -10.98 6.32
N GLU A 209 2.22 -10.83 5.10
CA GLU A 209 2.82 -11.94 4.34
C GLU A 209 4.28 -12.19 4.73
N LEU A 210 4.91 -11.24 5.44
CA LEU A 210 6.26 -11.36 5.95
C LEU A 210 6.25 -12.22 7.20
N SER A 211 6.74 -13.45 7.09
CA SER A 211 6.88 -14.34 8.22
C SER A 211 8.30 -14.23 8.80
N GLY A 212 8.39 -14.02 10.12
CA GLY A 212 9.69 -13.99 10.80
C GLY A 212 10.44 -15.34 10.84
N GLU A 213 9.87 -16.39 10.26
CA GLU A 213 10.55 -17.68 10.11
C GLU A 213 11.75 -17.60 9.16
N ARG A 214 11.71 -16.64 8.23
CA ARG A 214 12.78 -16.38 7.25
C ARG A 214 13.20 -14.92 7.34
N MET A 215 14.48 -14.70 7.57
CA MET A 215 15.06 -13.35 7.57
C MET A 215 15.17 -12.73 6.16
N SER A 216 15.10 -13.55 5.11
CA SER A 216 15.04 -13.10 3.72
C SER A 216 13.99 -13.91 2.97
N ASP A 217 13.11 -13.25 2.25
CA ASP A 217 12.07 -13.89 1.45
C ASP A 217 11.91 -13.20 0.10
N ARG A 218 11.26 -13.89 -0.86
CA ARG A 218 11.06 -13.44 -2.23
C ARG A 218 9.60 -13.55 -2.62
N PHE A 219 9.03 -12.44 -3.08
CA PHE A 219 7.64 -12.32 -3.50
C PHE A 219 7.55 -11.93 -4.96
N ALA A 220 6.69 -12.61 -5.72
CA ALA A 220 6.33 -12.19 -7.07
C ALA A 220 5.07 -11.32 -6.98
N LEU A 221 5.22 -10.00 -7.11
CA LEU A 221 4.15 -9.03 -6.91
C LEU A 221 3.77 -8.33 -8.21
N ASP A 222 2.48 -8.12 -8.40
CA ASP A 222 1.94 -7.45 -9.57
C ASP A 222 2.26 -5.96 -9.58
N VAL A 223 2.62 -5.48 -10.76
CA VAL A 223 3.01 -4.10 -11.00
C VAL A 223 1.79 -3.23 -11.29
N ARG A 224 1.68 -2.10 -10.61
CA ARG A 224 0.75 -1.01 -10.93
C ARG A 224 1.53 0.23 -11.33
N LEU A 225 1.10 0.86 -12.42
CA LEU A 225 1.69 2.12 -12.87
C LEU A 225 0.99 3.30 -12.21
N THR A 226 1.76 4.26 -11.73
CA THR A 226 1.21 5.46 -11.09
C THR A 226 1.83 6.72 -11.65
N ASP A 227 1.04 7.79 -11.65
CA ASP A 227 1.50 9.15 -11.95
C ASP A 227 2.23 9.80 -10.75
N THR A 228 2.60 11.06 -10.90
CA THR A 228 3.27 11.83 -9.84
C THR A 228 2.39 12.09 -8.62
N SER A 229 1.06 12.03 -8.77
CA SER A 229 0.10 12.17 -7.69
C SER A 229 -0.20 10.87 -6.95
N GLY A 230 0.29 9.73 -7.46
CA GLY A 230 0.01 8.40 -6.95
C GLY A 230 -1.25 7.75 -7.53
N LYS A 231 -1.92 8.40 -8.50
CA LYS A 231 -3.09 7.84 -9.18
C LYS A 231 -2.66 6.73 -10.13
N THR A 232 -3.38 5.60 -10.11
CA THR A 232 -3.14 4.47 -11.01
C THR A 232 -3.48 4.83 -12.45
N VAL A 233 -2.60 4.44 -13.38
CA VAL A 233 -2.78 4.55 -14.83
C VAL A 233 -2.90 3.16 -15.41
N GLU A 234 -4.10 2.82 -15.88
CA GLU A 234 -4.41 1.52 -16.50
C GLU A 234 -4.94 1.72 -17.91
N SER A 235 -4.43 0.95 -18.86
CA SER A 235 -4.92 0.91 -20.24
C SER A 235 -4.38 -0.33 -20.93
N ASP A 236 -5.20 -0.97 -21.78
CA ASP A 236 -4.79 -2.09 -22.62
C ASP A 236 -3.76 -1.70 -23.69
N LEU A 237 -3.60 -0.40 -23.94
CA LEU A 237 -2.62 0.14 -24.87
C LEU A 237 -1.23 0.30 -24.26
N ILE A 238 -1.08 0.03 -22.95
CA ILE A 238 0.19 0.12 -22.24
C ILE A 238 0.83 -1.26 -22.15
N GLU A 239 2.06 -1.35 -22.59
CA GLU A 239 2.90 -2.55 -22.50
C GLU A 239 4.01 -2.32 -21.47
N ILE A 240 4.12 -3.22 -20.50
CA ILE A 240 5.21 -3.22 -19.51
C ILE A 240 6.18 -4.32 -19.91
N THR A 241 7.45 -3.96 -20.08
CA THR A 241 8.48 -4.92 -20.49
C THR A 241 9.73 -4.84 -19.59
N ASN A 242 10.35 -6.01 -19.42
CA ASN A 242 11.71 -6.14 -18.89
C ASN A 242 12.58 -6.77 -19.99
N GLN A 243 13.62 -6.06 -20.45
CA GLN A 243 14.49 -6.51 -21.54
C GLN A 243 13.71 -7.02 -22.77
N SER A 244 12.66 -6.28 -23.15
CA SER A 244 11.75 -6.61 -24.28
C SER A 244 10.83 -7.82 -24.06
N ILE A 245 10.78 -8.37 -22.86
CA ILE A 245 9.83 -9.43 -22.49
C ILE A 245 8.67 -8.78 -21.72
N LEU A 246 7.44 -9.05 -22.18
CA LEU A 246 6.25 -8.59 -21.47
C LEU A 246 6.22 -9.16 -20.05
N THR A 247 6.06 -8.30 -19.08
CA THR A 247 5.96 -8.68 -17.67
C THR A 247 4.82 -7.94 -16.98
N ARG A 248 4.17 -8.61 -16.04
CA ARG A 248 3.14 -8.02 -15.20
C ARG A 248 3.51 -8.01 -13.72
N SER A 249 4.56 -8.75 -13.37
CA SER A 249 5.03 -8.87 -11.99
C SER A 249 6.54 -8.68 -11.93
N VAL A 250 7.01 -8.32 -10.73
CA VAL A 250 8.44 -8.25 -10.39
C VAL A 250 8.69 -9.06 -9.11
N ILE A 251 9.93 -9.50 -8.97
CA ILE A 251 10.36 -10.17 -7.74
C ILE A 251 10.78 -9.08 -6.75
N VAL A 252 10.21 -9.11 -5.56
CA VAL A 252 10.62 -8.30 -4.41
C VAL A 252 11.35 -9.21 -3.44
N GLU A 253 12.59 -8.91 -3.16
CA GLU A 253 13.41 -9.54 -2.12
C GLU A 253 13.39 -8.64 -0.89
N THR A 254 13.12 -9.22 0.26
CA THR A 254 13.03 -8.52 1.55
C THR A 254 14.06 -9.06 2.51
N GLU A 255 14.61 -8.19 3.33
CA GLU A 255 15.46 -8.56 4.46
C GLU A 255 14.81 -8.06 5.75
N LEU A 256 14.63 -8.97 6.70
CA LEU A 256 14.05 -8.70 8.01
C LEU A 256 15.13 -8.77 9.08
N MET A 257 14.99 -7.94 10.10
CA MET A 257 15.75 -8.03 11.34
C MET A 257 14.83 -8.28 12.52
N PRO A 258 15.19 -9.14 13.46
CA PRO A 258 14.43 -9.30 14.68
C PRO A 258 14.46 -8.01 15.50
N MET A 259 13.37 -7.72 16.20
CA MET A 259 13.28 -6.61 17.14
C MET A 259 13.26 -7.14 18.58
N ALA A 260 13.82 -6.35 19.48
CA ALA A 260 13.76 -6.58 20.91
C ALA A 260 13.48 -5.28 21.66
N ASP A 261 12.66 -5.38 22.71
CA ASP A 261 12.46 -4.27 23.64
C ASP A 261 13.58 -4.27 24.68
N VAL A 262 14.43 -3.25 24.61
CA VAL A 262 15.57 -3.10 25.49
C VAL A 262 15.32 -2.02 26.54
N PRO A 263 15.53 -2.28 27.84
CA PRO A 263 15.34 -1.32 28.90
C PRO A 263 16.35 -0.17 28.83
N LEU A 264 15.94 1.01 29.32
CA LEU A 264 16.79 2.17 29.47
C LEU A 264 17.49 2.14 30.82
N ALA A 265 18.82 2.36 30.83
CA ALA A 265 19.62 2.49 32.05
C ALA A 265 19.43 3.88 32.66
N LEU A 266 18.25 4.16 33.22
CA LEU A 266 17.84 5.49 33.67
C LEU A 266 18.79 6.12 34.72
N GLU A 267 19.47 5.30 35.54
CA GLU A 267 20.47 5.75 36.49
C GLU A 267 21.66 6.46 35.83
N ASN A 268 21.95 6.11 34.59
CA ASN A 268 23.04 6.69 33.81
C ASN A 268 22.59 7.91 32.94
N PHE A 269 21.33 8.30 33.06
CA PHE A 269 20.77 9.39 32.22
C PHE A 269 20.93 10.76 32.91
N VAL A 270 21.44 10.79 34.13
CA VAL A 270 21.73 12.00 34.87
C VAL A 270 23.20 12.05 35.26
N THR A 271 23.75 13.25 35.38
CA THR A 271 25.12 13.53 35.84
C THR A 271 25.15 14.71 36.79
N GLY A 272 26.17 14.74 37.67
CA GLY A 272 26.28 15.76 38.71
C GLY A 272 25.57 15.32 40.00
N ALA A 273 25.59 16.19 41.00
CA ALA A 273 24.94 16.00 42.27
C ALA A 273 23.98 17.17 42.56
N PRO A 274 22.79 16.92 43.16
CA PRO A 274 21.95 17.99 43.66
C PRO A 274 22.68 18.86 44.71
N ALA A 275 22.11 20.02 44.97
CA ALA A 275 22.63 20.94 45.97
C ALA A 275 22.73 20.26 47.33
N GLU A 276 23.63 20.81 48.18
CA GLU A 276 23.73 20.32 49.55
C GLU A 276 22.37 20.35 50.26
N GLY A 277 22.03 19.26 50.93
CA GLY A 277 20.76 19.08 51.56
C GLY A 277 19.62 18.53 50.67
N TYR A 278 19.92 18.28 49.41
CA TYR A 278 19.01 17.67 48.47
C TYR A 278 19.54 16.31 48.00
N GLU A 279 18.68 15.50 47.44
CA GLU A 279 19.04 14.20 46.87
C GLU A 279 18.21 13.89 45.65
N LEU A 280 18.76 13.12 44.71
CA LEU A 280 18.02 12.53 43.63
C LEU A 280 17.11 11.43 44.18
N GLU A 281 15.81 11.60 44.07
CA GLU A 281 14.84 10.58 44.51
C GLU A 281 14.71 9.49 43.47
N LYS A 282 14.46 9.87 42.22
CA LYS A 282 14.33 8.96 41.06
C LYS A 282 14.48 9.72 39.76
N VAL A 283 14.72 8.98 38.68
CA VAL A 283 14.64 9.48 37.30
C VAL A 283 13.38 8.90 36.69
N GLU A 284 12.49 9.76 36.25
CA GLU A 284 11.30 9.40 35.49
C GLU A 284 11.58 9.63 34.01
N ALA A 285 11.13 8.71 33.13
CA ALA A 285 11.24 8.84 31.69
C ALA A 285 9.87 8.62 31.02
N ALA A 286 9.67 9.26 29.88
CA ALA A 286 8.48 9.04 29.07
C ALA A 286 8.38 7.62 28.55
N LEU A 287 9.54 6.94 28.39
CA LEU A 287 9.67 5.54 27.96
C LEU A 287 10.67 4.86 28.92
N THR A 288 10.38 3.61 29.24
CA THR A 288 11.28 2.76 30.04
C THR A 288 12.01 1.71 29.20
N HIS A 289 11.47 1.42 28.00
CA HIS A 289 12.02 0.48 27.04
C HIS A 289 11.98 1.12 25.66
N VAL A 290 12.87 0.66 24.80
CA VAL A 290 12.96 1.06 23.39
C VAL A 290 13.09 -0.20 22.54
N ALA A 291 12.25 -0.29 21.50
CA ALA A 291 12.36 -1.35 20.53
C ALA A 291 13.55 -1.08 19.60
N ILE A 292 14.48 -2.00 19.52
CA ILE A 292 15.63 -1.97 18.62
C ILE A 292 15.60 -3.15 17.66
N ALA A 293 16.10 -2.93 16.44
CA ALA A 293 16.27 -3.95 15.42
C ALA A 293 17.75 -4.14 15.10
N ALA A 294 18.23 -5.36 15.15
CA ALA A 294 19.60 -5.71 14.78
C ALA A 294 19.72 -7.20 14.47
N GLN A 295 20.90 -7.61 14.01
CA GLN A 295 21.21 -9.03 13.88
C GLN A 295 21.16 -9.72 15.27
N PRO A 296 20.82 -11.02 15.35
CA PRO A 296 20.62 -11.73 16.61
C PRO A 296 21.81 -11.62 17.59
N ASP A 297 23.02 -11.72 17.08
CA ASP A 297 24.25 -11.63 17.88
C ASP A 297 24.44 -10.23 18.48
N VAL A 298 24.02 -9.19 17.78
CA VAL A 298 24.05 -7.79 18.26
C VAL A 298 22.98 -7.58 19.32
N LEU A 299 21.75 -8.12 19.09
CA LEU A 299 20.65 -8.02 20.07
C LEU A 299 20.99 -8.70 21.39
N GLU A 300 21.62 -9.89 21.36
CA GLU A 300 22.04 -10.61 22.55
C GLU A 300 23.12 -9.85 23.37
N ALA A 301 23.94 -9.05 22.70
CA ALA A 301 24.96 -8.22 23.32
C ALA A 301 24.45 -6.97 24.02
N ILE A 302 23.24 -6.50 23.64
CA ILE A 302 22.66 -5.25 24.14
C ILE A 302 21.63 -5.55 25.23
N THR A 303 22.04 -5.41 26.49
CA THR A 303 21.16 -5.65 27.64
C THR A 303 20.41 -4.42 28.10
N MET A 304 20.93 -3.23 27.82
CA MET A 304 20.28 -1.95 28.14
C MET A 304 20.80 -0.81 27.25
N MET A 305 19.99 0.20 27.04
CA MET A 305 20.36 1.39 26.29
C MET A 305 20.86 2.48 27.23
N THR A 306 21.93 3.15 26.80
CA THR A 306 22.62 4.22 27.54
C THR A 306 22.60 5.53 26.76
N THR A 307 23.15 6.58 27.38
CA THR A 307 23.36 7.89 26.74
C THR A 307 24.81 8.34 26.83
N ASP A 308 25.25 9.14 25.86
CA ASP A 308 26.54 9.85 25.90
C ASP A 308 26.36 11.31 26.39
N GLN A 309 25.12 11.77 26.53
CA GLN A 309 24.79 13.14 26.93
C GLN A 309 23.74 13.14 28.06
N PRO A 310 24.14 12.78 29.28
CA PRO A 310 23.24 12.76 30.41
C PRO A 310 22.79 14.17 30.81
N LEU A 311 21.59 14.25 31.41
CA LEU A 311 21.03 15.48 31.94
C LEU A 311 21.84 15.90 33.18
N ASN A 312 22.35 17.14 33.19
CA ASN A 312 23.09 17.67 34.33
C ASN A 312 22.13 18.15 35.43
N ILE A 313 22.30 17.63 36.64
CA ILE A 313 21.54 18.00 37.86
C ILE A 313 22.43 18.68 38.90
N GLU A 314 23.64 19.13 38.54
CA GLU A 314 24.56 19.75 39.47
C GLU A 314 23.94 20.97 40.12
N GLY A 315 23.93 21.02 41.46
CA GLY A 315 23.40 22.10 42.25
C GLY A 315 21.86 22.26 42.21
N ALA A 316 21.12 21.28 41.70
CA ALA A 316 19.68 21.34 41.60
C ALA A 316 19.01 21.27 42.99
N THR A 317 18.01 22.13 43.22
CA THR A 317 17.13 22.17 44.40
C THR A 317 15.67 21.81 44.05
N GLU A 318 15.35 21.72 42.76
CA GLU A 318 14.04 21.41 42.21
C GLU A 318 14.18 20.38 41.11
N ASP A 319 13.04 19.80 40.67
CA ASP A 319 13.01 18.84 39.59
C ASP A 319 13.63 19.39 38.30
N VAL A 320 14.49 18.64 37.66
CA VAL A 320 15.12 18.99 36.39
C VAL A 320 14.57 18.13 35.28
N SER A 321 14.00 18.75 34.26
CA SER A 321 13.46 18.07 33.07
C SER A 321 14.24 18.42 31.83
N GLY A 322 14.41 17.43 30.94
CA GLY A 322 15.11 17.62 29.67
C GLY A 322 14.97 16.44 28.75
N TYR A 323 15.62 16.55 27.57
CA TYR A 323 15.73 15.47 26.59
C TYR A 323 17.14 14.88 26.65
N VAL A 324 17.20 13.56 26.65
CA VAL A 324 18.44 12.82 26.62
C VAL A 324 18.49 12.00 25.35
N ARG A 325 19.57 12.13 24.59
CA ARG A 325 19.78 11.35 23.37
C ARG A 325 20.35 10.00 23.71
N LEU A 326 19.67 8.95 23.22
CA LEU A 326 20.16 7.57 23.35
C LEU A 326 21.42 7.38 22.52
N ARG A 327 22.37 6.68 23.06
CA ARG A 327 23.55 6.21 22.33
C ARG A 327 23.13 5.13 21.37
N LYS A 328 23.38 5.31 20.04
CA LYS A 328 23.16 4.28 19.03
C LYS A 328 24.40 3.37 18.96
N PRO A 329 24.34 2.13 19.44
CA PRO A 329 25.40 1.15 19.20
C PRO A 329 25.51 0.84 17.71
N SER A 330 26.69 0.39 17.27
CA SER A 330 26.89 -0.04 15.88
C SER A 330 26.11 -1.32 15.61
N GLY A 331 25.53 -1.42 14.40
CA GLY A 331 24.75 -2.60 13.97
C GLY A 331 23.27 -2.58 14.34
N ILE A 332 22.78 -1.51 14.94
CA ILE A 332 21.33 -1.30 15.15
C ILE A 332 20.78 -0.47 13.99
N GLU A 333 19.69 -0.91 13.38
CA GLU A 333 19.05 -0.19 12.28
C GLU A 333 17.85 0.64 12.72
N ASN A 334 17.04 0.22 13.56
CA ASN A 334 15.98 1.02 14.15
C ASN A 334 16.43 1.48 15.55
N PRO A 335 16.03 2.48 16.16
CA PRO A 335 14.67 2.76 16.56
C PRO A 335 14.23 4.19 16.51
N THR A 336 13.01 4.33 16.89
CA THR A 336 12.41 5.58 17.32
C THR A 336 11.93 5.47 18.75
N PRO A 337 12.02 6.52 19.56
CA PRO A 337 12.74 7.77 19.33
C PRO A 337 14.17 7.71 19.85
N TYR A 338 15.09 8.49 19.24
CA TYR A 338 16.46 8.65 19.76
C TYR A 338 16.54 9.60 20.95
N ASP A 339 15.61 10.54 21.08
CA ASP A 339 15.56 11.52 22.15
C ASP A 339 14.43 11.13 23.13
N VAL A 340 14.76 10.93 24.39
CA VAL A 340 13.84 10.55 25.46
C VAL A 340 13.69 11.69 26.43
N ALA A 341 12.44 12.08 26.69
CA ALA A 341 12.12 13.06 27.72
C ALA A 341 12.27 12.40 29.09
N ILE A 342 13.07 13.02 29.96
CA ILE A 342 13.29 12.57 31.33
C ILE A 342 13.06 13.69 32.33
N THR A 343 12.77 13.33 33.56
CA THR A 343 12.68 14.22 34.71
C THR A 343 13.43 13.61 35.87
N ALA A 344 14.47 14.29 36.33
CA ALA A 344 15.14 13.96 37.56
C ALA A 344 14.35 14.56 38.74
N LYS A 345 13.76 13.74 39.57
CA LYS A 345 13.02 14.13 40.77
C LYS A 345 14.01 14.43 41.89
N ILE A 346 14.04 15.68 42.34
CA ILE A 346 14.92 16.13 43.40
C ILE A 346 14.07 16.29 44.68
N ARG A 347 14.55 15.67 45.74
CA ARG A 347 13.89 15.73 47.03
C ARG A 347 14.80 16.39 48.05
N GLU A 348 14.23 17.27 48.89
CA GLU A 348 14.87 17.84 50.05
C GLU A 348 15.12 16.75 51.14
N LYS A 349 16.32 16.64 51.65
CA LYS A 349 16.66 15.73 52.76
C LYS A 349 16.03 16.21 54.04
N THR A 350 15.52 15.27 54.82
CA THR A 350 15.11 15.54 56.20
C THR A 350 16.31 15.43 57.09
N ILE A 351 16.60 16.48 57.84
CA ILE A 351 17.69 16.52 58.85
C ILE A 351 17.20 16.80 60.24
N SER A 352 17.99 16.43 61.23
CA SER A 352 17.77 16.76 62.64
C SER A 352 18.86 17.68 63.13
N ARG A 353 18.51 18.77 63.80
CA ARG A 353 19.43 19.71 64.43
C ARG A 353 19.06 19.93 65.87
N THR A 354 20.05 19.80 66.78
CA THR A 354 19.88 20.06 68.18
C THR A 354 20.37 21.45 68.55
N LEU A 355 19.48 22.25 69.13
CA LEU A 355 19.77 23.61 69.58
C LEU A 355 19.59 23.66 71.11
N SER A 356 20.66 24.02 71.82
CA SER A 356 20.66 24.11 73.29
C SER A 356 20.58 25.58 73.79
N GLY A 357 20.03 25.76 74.99
CA GLY A 357 19.96 27.04 75.62
C GLY A 357 18.88 27.96 75.05
N ILE A 358 17.79 27.40 74.54
CA ILE A 358 16.61 28.21 74.11
C ILE A 358 15.85 28.66 75.38
N PRO A 359 15.63 29.96 75.60
CA PRO A 359 14.90 30.44 76.75
C PRO A 359 13.40 29.98 76.73
N VAL A 360 12.89 29.70 77.92
CA VAL A 360 11.45 29.41 78.08
C VAL A 360 10.77 30.66 78.63
N GLU A 361 9.81 31.19 77.95
CA GLU A 361 9.02 32.34 78.32
C GLU A 361 7.72 31.93 79.07
N ILE A 362 7.14 32.83 79.81
CA ILE A 362 5.87 32.64 80.48
C ILE A 362 4.86 33.54 79.77
N ASP A 363 3.86 32.92 79.15
CA ASP A 363 2.73 33.65 78.50
C ASP A 363 1.52 33.67 79.37
N GLY A 364 0.78 34.80 79.37
CA GLY A 364 -0.52 34.88 79.98
C GLY A 364 -0.52 35.03 81.54
N LEU A 365 0.67 35.31 82.13
CA LEU A 365 0.72 35.57 83.59
C LEU A 365 -0.01 36.87 83.95
N ALA A 366 -0.90 36.86 84.93
CA ALA A 366 -1.57 38.04 85.40
C ALA A 366 -0.63 39.08 86.04
N ASP A 367 -0.79 40.37 85.76
CA ASP A 367 0.10 41.49 86.24
C ASP A 367 0.31 41.52 87.77
N ALA A 368 -0.57 40.96 88.57
CA ALA A 368 -0.47 40.94 90.02
C ALA A 368 0.33 39.73 90.55
N LEU A 369 0.82 38.87 89.71
CA LEU A 369 1.50 37.61 90.07
C LEU A 369 2.96 37.62 89.63
N SER A 370 3.79 36.97 90.42
CA SER A 370 5.18 36.69 90.07
C SER A 370 5.39 35.19 89.79
N ALA A 371 6.15 34.84 88.87
CA ALA A 371 6.36 33.45 88.55
C ALA A 371 7.87 33.07 88.33
N LYS A 372 8.20 31.87 88.71
CA LYS A 372 9.55 31.30 88.54
C LYS A 372 9.48 29.93 87.90
N LEU A 373 10.21 29.74 86.79
CA LEU A 373 10.37 28.44 86.14
C LEU A 373 11.42 27.60 86.85
N SER A 374 11.18 26.32 86.97
CA SER A 374 12.16 25.33 87.45
C SER A 374 13.36 25.21 86.51
N ARG A 375 13.17 25.51 85.21
CA ARG A 375 14.17 25.60 84.15
C ARG A 375 13.88 26.77 83.25
N THR A 376 14.84 27.69 83.11
CA THR A 376 14.72 28.91 82.30
C THR A 376 15.16 28.70 80.82
N SER A 377 15.74 27.57 80.48
CA SER A 377 16.14 27.26 79.12
C SER A 377 16.05 25.75 78.86
N GLN A 378 15.85 25.39 77.59
CA GLN A 378 15.76 24.00 77.15
C GLN A 378 16.62 23.71 75.94
N THR A 379 16.88 22.42 75.70
CA THR A 379 17.45 21.91 74.47
C THR A 379 16.34 21.33 73.60
N VAL A 380 16.28 21.77 72.34
CA VAL A 380 15.28 21.36 71.36
C VAL A 380 15.95 20.61 70.25
N GLN A 381 15.48 19.45 69.91
CA GLN A 381 15.81 18.71 68.72
C GLN A 381 14.71 18.93 67.68
N LEU A 382 15.01 19.59 66.56
CA LEU A 382 14.13 19.87 65.45
C LEU A 382 14.46 18.95 64.30
N THR A 383 13.47 18.33 63.68
CA THR A 383 13.60 17.48 62.51
C THR A 383 12.67 17.97 61.44
N GLY A 384 13.18 18.24 60.25
CA GLY A 384 12.40 18.79 59.10
C GLY A 384 13.27 18.90 57.89
N GLY A 385 12.75 19.62 56.84
CA GLY A 385 13.48 19.85 55.62
C GLY A 385 14.80 20.60 55.85
N TYR A 386 15.82 20.25 55.05
CA TYR A 386 17.17 20.78 55.18
C TYR A 386 17.23 22.30 55.15
N ALA A 387 16.60 22.92 54.14
CA ALA A 387 16.67 24.39 53.96
C ALA A 387 16.09 25.13 55.17
N PHE A 388 15.00 24.67 55.72
CA PHE A 388 14.41 25.24 56.90
C PHE A 388 15.26 25.05 58.16
N ILE A 389 15.63 23.79 58.47
CA ILE A 389 16.34 23.44 59.67
C ILE A 389 17.79 24.02 59.67
N HIS A 390 18.43 24.04 58.51
CA HIS A 390 19.80 24.58 58.36
C HIS A 390 19.82 26.10 58.54
N ALA A 391 18.84 26.82 57.98
CA ALA A 391 18.76 28.28 58.06
C ALA A 391 18.22 28.79 59.40
N LEU A 392 17.61 27.94 60.23
CA LEU A 392 16.92 28.34 61.42
C LEU A 392 17.91 28.82 62.51
N GLU A 393 17.71 30.06 62.96
CA GLU A 393 18.48 30.67 64.04
C GLU A 393 17.76 30.48 65.41
N LYS A 394 18.54 30.41 66.50
CA LYS A 394 17.96 30.24 67.86
C LYS A 394 16.98 31.33 68.23
N ALA A 395 17.16 32.57 67.74
CA ALA A 395 16.29 33.71 68.00
C ALA A 395 14.89 33.57 67.40
N GLN A 396 14.72 32.69 66.41
CA GLN A 396 13.46 32.47 65.74
C GLN A 396 12.58 31.40 66.45
N ILE A 397 13.15 30.71 67.42
CA ILE A 397 12.49 29.68 68.21
C ILE A 397 11.96 30.26 69.49
N ARG A 398 10.70 30.30 69.67
CA ARG A 398 10.03 30.72 70.90
C ARG A 398 9.53 29.50 71.64
N LEU A 399 10.06 29.27 72.86
CA LEU A 399 9.51 28.29 73.78
C LEU A 399 8.73 29.02 74.83
N PHE A 400 7.55 28.58 75.18
CA PHE A 400 6.71 29.19 76.18
C PHE A 400 5.85 28.19 76.91
N VAL A 401 5.44 28.55 78.12
CA VAL A 401 4.43 27.89 78.88
C VAL A 401 3.23 28.83 79.02
N ASP A 402 2.04 28.28 78.88
CA ASP A 402 0.76 29.04 79.04
C ASP A 402 0.38 29.09 80.50
N ALA A 403 0.40 30.28 81.09
CA ALA A 403 0.06 30.59 82.48
C ALA A 403 -1.31 31.28 82.58
N ASN A 404 -2.08 31.30 81.51
CA ASN A 404 -3.45 31.91 81.58
C ASN A 404 -4.30 31.21 82.64
N ASP A 405 -5.03 32.01 83.40
CA ASP A 405 -6.01 31.56 84.42
C ASP A 405 -5.39 30.72 85.57
N LEU A 406 -4.09 30.76 85.75
CA LEU A 406 -3.45 30.05 86.85
C LEU A 406 -3.30 30.96 88.10
N GLY A 407 -3.66 30.38 89.27
CA GLY A 407 -3.47 31.03 90.58
C GLY A 407 -2.12 30.69 91.23
N PRO A 408 -1.83 31.31 92.39
CA PRO A 408 -0.64 30.98 93.18
C PRO A 408 -0.51 29.51 93.51
N GLY A 409 0.67 28.93 93.37
CA GLY A 409 0.94 27.49 93.56
C GLY A 409 2.01 26.96 92.62
N GLU A 410 2.27 25.63 92.66
CA GLU A 410 3.13 24.94 91.78
C GLU A 410 2.32 24.25 90.67
N HIS A 411 2.64 24.55 89.43
CA HIS A 411 1.95 24.03 88.24
C HIS A 411 2.94 23.31 87.32
N GLU A 412 2.68 22.09 86.89
CA GLU A 412 3.46 21.39 85.87
C GLU A 412 2.79 21.65 84.52
N LEU A 413 3.50 22.39 83.67
CA LEU A 413 3.02 22.87 82.37
C LEU A 413 3.78 22.28 81.21
N PRO A 414 3.08 21.93 80.11
CA PRO A 414 3.75 21.53 78.91
C PRO A 414 4.46 22.72 78.23
N VAL A 415 5.69 22.54 77.79
CA VAL A 415 6.41 23.53 77.03
C VAL A 415 5.94 23.48 75.60
N GLN A 416 5.45 24.62 75.12
CA GLN A 416 5.03 24.81 73.74
C GLN A 416 6.14 25.46 72.91
N ILE A 417 6.17 25.14 71.58
CA ILE A 417 7.11 25.71 70.64
C ILE A 417 6.34 26.49 69.57
N SER A 418 6.82 27.66 69.27
CA SER A 418 6.33 28.50 68.15
C SER A 418 7.52 28.93 67.31
N ILE A 419 7.41 28.75 65.97
CA ILE A 419 8.35 29.26 64.98
C ILE A 419 7.51 29.88 63.88
N ASP A 420 7.75 31.16 63.60
CA ASP A 420 6.98 31.88 62.58
C ASP A 420 7.20 31.34 61.18
N ASN A 421 6.13 31.16 60.42
CA ASN A 421 6.11 30.66 59.06
C ASN A 421 6.84 29.30 58.85
N ALA A 422 6.89 28.44 59.87
CA ALA A 422 7.53 27.17 59.82
C ALA A 422 6.73 26.20 58.92
N PRO A 423 7.41 25.48 58.01
CA PRO A 423 6.84 24.30 57.35
C PRO A 423 6.59 23.18 58.37
N ALA A 424 6.09 22.06 57.90
CA ALA A 424 5.92 20.88 58.76
C ALA A 424 7.27 20.43 59.34
N PHE A 425 7.37 20.37 60.69
CA PHE A 425 8.55 19.87 61.42
C PHE A 425 8.10 19.04 62.61
N SER A 426 9.01 18.22 63.12
CA SER A 426 8.86 17.55 64.41
C SER A 426 9.84 18.11 65.43
N CYS A 427 9.37 18.17 66.69
CA CYS A 427 10.14 18.73 67.79
C CYS A 427 10.22 17.74 68.94
N ALA A 428 11.42 17.55 69.49
CA ALA A 428 11.59 16.86 70.76
C ALA A 428 12.31 17.78 71.74
N LEU A 429 11.72 17.98 72.88
CA LEU A 429 12.25 18.81 74.01
C LEU A 429 13.01 17.94 75.02
N SER A 430 14.06 18.47 75.59
CA SER A 430 14.83 17.76 76.67
C SER A 430 13.96 17.53 77.91
N SER A 431 12.98 18.37 78.17
CA SER A 431 11.91 18.15 79.15
C SER A 431 10.60 18.64 78.54
N PRO A 432 9.59 17.77 78.33
CA PRO A 432 8.31 18.17 77.70
C PRO A 432 7.45 19.02 78.68
N THR A 433 7.72 18.95 79.99
CA THR A 433 7.05 19.77 80.99
C THR A 433 8.07 20.54 81.86
N VAL A 434 7.63 21.66 82.42
CA VAL A 434 8.37 22.46 83.43
C VAL A 434 7.46 22.85 84.56
N THR A 435 8.02 22.89 85.76
CA THR A 435 7.27 23.37 86.91
C THR A 435 7.34 24.92 86.95
N LEU A 436 6.18 25.58 86.99
CA LEU A 436 6.00 26.97 87.15
C LEU A 436 5.50 27.23 88.59
N THR A 437 6.28 27.95 89.43
CA THR A 437 5.86 28.36 90.78
C THR A 437 5.40 29.80 90.69
N ILE A 438 4.10 30.02 90.98
CA ILE A 438 3.42 31.34 90.94
C ILE A 438 3.23 31.81 92.37
N GLY A 439 3.67 33.03 92.70
CA GLY A 439 3.48 33.70 93.95
C GLY A 439 2.82 35.09 93.81
N GLU A 440 2.27 35.61 94.84
CA GLU A 440 1.81 37.01 94.86
C GLU A 440 2.98 37.95 94.79
N THR A 441 2.79 39.03 93.99
CA THR A 441 3.83 40.08 93.93
C THR A 441 3.82 40.83 95.20
N PRO A 442 4.95 41.06 95.95
CA PRO A 442 5.00 41.68 97.25
C PRO A 442 4.62 43.14 97.22
#